data_9cba3b96d9d012c9951d36e0d93c663c
#
_entry.id   9cba3b96d9d012c9951d36e0d93c663c
#
_cell.length_a   1.000
_cell.length_b   1.000
_cell.length_c   1.000
_cell.angle_alpha   90.00
_cell.angle_beta   90.00
_cell.angle_gamma   90.00
#
_symmetry.space_group_name_H-M   'P 1'
#
loop_
_entity.id
_entity.type
_entity.pdbx_description
1 polymer ?
#
loop_
_entity_poly.entity_id
_entity_poly.type
_entity_poly.pdbx_seq_one_letter_code
_entity_poly.pdbx_strand_id
1 'polypeptide(L)'
;MGNKLEGKIAVITGGNSGIGLATAKRFVTEGAYVFITGRRQKQLDLAVSEIGKNVMGIQSDVSNLSDIDKIYNTVKDQKNHIDIIFANAGIAQFAPLEKISEEHFDKIFRINVKGLLFTVQKLLAIFQEGGSIILNASIGSSKGVEDTSVYSATKAAVRSFARTWTVDLRHRKIRVNAISPGPIDTPIFSNLMQNEEQSEQFKKNIVNTVPMGRMGTPDEVAKVVSFLASDDSSYITGIELFVDGGLAQI
;
A
#
# COMPACT_ATOMS: atom_id res chain seq x y z
N MET A 1 18.29 1.22 17.33
CA MET A 1 17.13 0.57 16.65
C MET A 1 17.71 -0.60 15.88
N GLY A 2 17.18 -1.83 16.07
CA GLY A 2 17.74 -3.00 15.38
C GLY A 2 17.43 -2.96 13.88
N ASN A 3 18.34 -3.48 13.07
CA ASN A 3 18.19 -3.63 11.62
C ASN A 3 17.23 -4.81 11.32
N LYS A 4 15.93 -4.63 11.57
CA LYS A 4 14.92 -5.70 11.43
C LYS A 4 14.80 -6.26 10.01
N LEU A 5 15.19 -5.48 9.02
CA LEU A 5 15.11 -5.81 7.60
C LEU A 5 16.49 -5.86 6.93
N GLU A 6 17.56 -6.10 7.73
CA GLU A 6 18.93 -6.17 7.22
C GLU A 6 19.05 -7.19 6.10
N GLY A 7 19.60 -6.75 4.96
CA GLY A 7 19.80 -7.57 3.76
C GLY A 7 18.54 -7.95 3.00
N LYS A 8 17.34 -7.55 3.45
CA LYS A 8 16.08 -7.81 2.75
C LYS A 8 15.91 -6.91 1.52
N ILE A 9 15.29 -7.44 0.49
CA ILE A 9 14.96 -6.73 -0.75
C ILE A 9 13.45 -6.56 -0.83
N ALA A 10 13.01 -5.31 -0.92
CA ALA A 10 11.58 -4.95 -0.92
C ALA A 10 11.14 -4.25 -2.20
N VAL A 11 9.92 -4.51 -2.64
CA VAL A 11 9.22 -3.73 -3.68
C VAL A 11 8.03 -3.03 -3.06
N ILE A 12 7.94 -1.71 -3.22
CA ILE A 12 6.84 -0.87 -2.72
C ILE A 12 6.18 -0.16 -3.90
N THR A 13 4.95 -0.53 -4.23
CA THR A 13 4.20 0.20 -5.25
C THR A 13 3.61 1.48 -4.70
N GLY A 14 3.64 2.57 -5.50
CA GLY A 14 3.24 3.89 -5.01
C GLY A 14 4.16 4.43 -3.91
N GLY A 15 5.46 4.12 -3.97
CA GLY A 15 6.46 4.48 -2.96
C GLY A 15 6.96 5.92 -3.04
N ASN A 16 6.42 6.75 -3.91
CA ASN A 16 6.88 8.13 -4.13
C ASN A 16 6.11 9.19 -3.34
N SER A 17 5.16 8.79 -2.46
CA SER A 17 4.42 9.72 -1.60
C SER A 17 3.69 9.00 -0.46
N GLY A 18 3.24 9.76 0.54
CA GLY A 18 2.36 9.28 1.62
C GLY A 18 2.88 8.04 2.33
N ILE A 19 2.00 7.06 2.55
CA ILE A 19 2.31 5.81 3.27
C ILE A 19 3.45 5.04 2.58
N GLY A 20 3.44 4.96 1.23
CA GLY A 20 4.47 4.25 0.50
C GLY A 20 5.86 4.85 0.69
N LEU A 21 5.99 6.17 0.64
CA LEU A 21 7.26 6.87 0.87
C LEU A 21 7.75 6.72 2.32
N ALA A 22 6.85 6.87 3.29
CA ALA A 22 7.20 6.68 4.70
C ALA A 22 7.67 5.23 4.96
N THR A 23 7.01 4.24 4.34
CA THR A 23 7.41 2.83 4.42
C THR A 23 8.78 2.60 3.79
N ALA A 24 9.05 3.19 2.61
CA ALA A 24 10.34 3.06 1.95
C ALA A 24 11.49 3.62 2.81
N LYS A 25 11.31 4.80 3.39
CA LYS A 25 12.28 5.41 4.32
C LYS A 25 12.55 4.50 5.52
N ARG A 26 11.49 3.98 6.12
CA ARG A 26 11.60 3.09 7.28
C ARG A 26 12.32 1.79 6.92
N PHE A 27 11.97 1.15 5.82
CA PHE A 27 12.62 -0.08 5.38
C PHE A 27 14.11 0.10 5.15
N VAL A 28 14.50 1.21 4.49
CA VAL A 28 15.92 1.56 4.29
C VAL A 28 16.63 1.82 5.63
N THR A 29 15.97 2.51 6.56
CA THR A 29 16.52 2.75 7.91
C THR A 29 16.71 1.45 8.68
N GLU A 30 15.91 0.43 8.42
CA GLU A 30 15.97 -0.89 9.04
C GLU A 30 16.83 -1.91 8.25
N GLY A 31 17.60 -1.44 7.24
CA GLY A 31 18.62 -2.22 6.54
C GLY A 31 18.20 -2.84 5.21
N ALA A 32 16.97 -2.62 4.74
CA ALA A 32 16.52 -3.15 3.47
C ALA A 32 17.06 -2.37 2.26
N TYR A 33 17.15 -3.05 1.12
CA TYR A 33 17.20 -2.40 -0.19
C TYR A 33 15.78 -2.32 -0.77
N VAL A 34 15.37 -1.15 -1.27
CA VAL A 34 13.99 -0.89 -1.63
C VAL A 34 13.85 -0.44 -3.09
N PHE A 35 13.01 -1.13 -3.85
CA PHE A 35 12.50 -0.64 -5.12
C PHE A 35 11.18 0.09 -4.87
N ILE A 36 11.09 1.36 -5.26
CA ILE A 36 9.85 2.12 -5.20
C ILE A 36 9.30 2.36 -6.60
N THR A 37 7.98 2.32 -6.77
CA THR A 37 7.37 2.61 -8.07
C THR A 37 6.43 3.80 -7.99
N GLY A 38 6.25 4.47 -9.12
CA GLY A 38 5.34 5.60 -9.27
C GLY A 38 5.20 6.02 -10.73
N ARG A 39 4.08 6.65 -11.06
CA ARG A 39 3.77 7.07 -12.44
C ARG A 39 4.53 8.32 -12.89
N ARG A 40 4.78 9.23 -11.96
CA ARG A 40 5.35 10.55 -12.23
C ARG A 40 6.85 10.53 -11.95
N GLN A 41 7.67 10.58 -13.01
CA GLN A 41 9.13 10.48 -12.89
C GLN A 41 9.70 11.53 -11.93
N LYS A 42 9.35 12.80 -12.08
CA LYS A 42 9.85 13.88 -11.22
C LYS A 42 9.63 13.62 -9.71
N GLN A 43 8.42 13.14 -9.33
CA GLN A 43 8.13 12.82 -7.95
C GLN A 43 8.86 11.56 -7.48
N LEU A 44 9.12 10.63 -8.38
CA LEU A 44 9.89 9.43 -8.09
C LEU A 44 11.36 9.78 -7.81
N ASP A 45 11.95 10.66 -8.64
CA ASP A 45 13.32 11.13 -8.48
C ASP A 45 13.50 11.90 -7.16
N LEU A 46 12.54 12.76 -6.81
CA LEU A 46 12.52 13.46 -5.52
C LEU A 46 12.47 12.47 -4.34
N ALA A 47 11.61 11.45 -4.43
CA ALA A 47 11.51 10.44 -3.39
C ALA A 47 12.82 9.65 -3.24
N VAL A 48 13.45 9.23 -4.33
CA VAL A 48 14.76 8.56 -4.32
C VAL A 48 15.82 9.45 -3.68
N SER A 49 15.86 10.72 -4.05
CA SER A 49 16.80 11.70 -3.45
C SER A 49 16.56 11.89 -1.95
N GLU A 50 15.30 11.93 -1.52
CA GLU A 50 14.92 12.09 -0.11
C GLU A 50 15.25 10.86 0.74
N ILE A 51 15.11 9.65 0.19
CA ILE A 51 15.49 8.40 0.85
C ILE A 51 17.02 8.25 0.89
N GLY A 52 17.70 8.61 -0.18
CA GLY A 52 19.15 8.75 -0.31
C GLY A 52 19.88 7.48 -0.71
N LYS A 53 19.92 6.43 0.12
CA LYS A 53 20.68 5.20 -0.13
C LYS A 53 19.78 3.96 -0.18
N ASN A 54 20.30 2.87 -0.73
CA ASN A 54 19.61 1.56 -0.78
C ASN A 54 18.18 1.65 -1.37
N VAL A 55 18.00 2.52 -2.34
CA VAL A 55 16.71 2.72 -3.02
C VAL A 55 16.91 2.87 -4.53
N MET A 56 15.97 2.32 -5.29
CA MET A 56 15.85 2.54 -6.73
C MET A 56 14.40 2.87 -7.10
N GLY A 57 14.21 3.91 -7.91
CA GLY A 57 12.93 4.28 -8.47
C GLY A 57 12.67 3.60 -9.82
N ILE A 58 11.47 3.06 -10.02
CA ILE A 58 11.03 2.48 -11.28
C ILE A 58 9.75 3.18 -11.72
N GLN A 59 9.80 3.97 -12.79
CA GLN A 59 8.59 4.59 -13.35
C GLN A 59 7.67 3.50 -13.90
N SER A 60 6.47 3.39 -13.33
CA SER A 60 5.46 2.43 -13.76
C SER A 60 4.05 2.85 -13.37
N ASP A 61 3.07 2.44 -14.16
CA ASP A 61 1.64 2.45 -13.84
C ASP A 61 1.16 1.01 -13.62
N VAL A 62 0.75 0.68 -12.40
CA VAL A 62 0.27 -0.67 -12.06
C VAL A 62 -0.98 -1.08 -12.85
N SER A 63 -1.68 -0.14 -13.47
CA SER A 63 -2.82 -0.46 -14.35
C SER A 63 -2.40 -0.97 -15.74
N ASN A 64 -1.10 -0.92 -16.06
CA ASN A 64 -0.51 -1.35 -17.32
C ASN A 64 0.37 -2.59 -17.08
N LEU A 65 0.03 -3.70 -17.71
CA LEU A 65 0.75 -4.96 -17.52
C LEU A 65 2.20 -4.91 -18.02
N SER A 66 2.49 -4.15 -19.10
CA SER A 66 3.86 -3.98 -19.59
C SER A 66 4.75 -3.21 -18.61
N ASP A 67 4.17 -2.30 -17.83
CA ASP A 67 4.91 -1.61 -16.78
C ASP A 67 5.19 -2.53 -15.58
N ILE A 68 4.29 -3.49 -15.31
CA ILE A 68 4.53 -4.53 -14.31
C ILE A 68 5.66 -5.46 -14.75
N ASP A 69 5.73 -5.81 -16.04
CA ASP A 69 6.86 -6.55 -16.61
C ASP A 69 8.17 -5.78 -16.45
N LYS A 70 8.17 -4.46 -16.64
CA LYS A 70 9.33 -3.61 -16.39
C LYS A 70 9.79 -3.66 -14.93
N ILE A 71 8.85 -3.63 -13.97
CA ILE A 71 9.21 -3.79 -12.54
C ILE A 71 9.93 -5.13 -12.33
N TYR A 72 9.33 -6.23 -12.79
CA TYR A 72 9.91 -7.57 -12.67
C TYR A 72 11.31 -7.65 -13.25
N ASN A 73 11.49 -7.21 -14.51
CA ASN A 73 12.77 -7.27 -15.19
C ASN A 73 13.84 -6.44 -14.46
N THR A 74 13.51 -5.20 -14.08
CA THR A 74 14.45 -4.34 -13.35
C THR A 74 14.88 -4.95 -12.02
N VAL A 75 13.96 -5.49 -11.24
CA VAL A 75 14.28 -6.11 -9.95
C VAL A 75 15.11 -7.37 -10.15
N LYS A 76 14.75 -8.21 -11.13
CA LYS A 76 15.50 -9.42 -11.48
C LYS A 76 16.94 -9.12 -11.89
N ASP A 77 17.14 -8.11 -12.75
CA ASP A 77 18.47 -7.75 -13.24
C ASP A 77 19.36 -7.15 -12.14
N GLN A 78 18.78 -6.39 -11.20
CA GLN A 78 19.51 -5.71 -10.14
C GLN A 78 19.79 -6.58 -8.91
N LYS A 79 18.87 -7.46 -8.53
CA LYS A 79 18.91 -8.20 -7.26
C LYS A 79 18.55 -9.69 -7.39
N ASN A 80 17.98 -10.12 -8.49
CA ASN A 80 17.58 -11.49 -8.80
C ASN A 80 16.50 -12.10 -7.87
N HIS A 81 16.15 -11.45 -6.77
CA HIS A 81 15.10 -11.91 -5.84
C HIS A 81 14.45 -10.74 -5.08
N ILE A 82 13.35 -11.04 -4.41
CA ILE A 82 12.69 -10.16 -3.43
C ILE A 82 12.21 -10.96 -2.23
N ASP A 83 12.22 -10.33 -1.06
CA ASP A 83 11.74 -10.88 0.22
C ASP A 83 10.39 -10.27 0.62
N ILE A 84 10.13 -9.02 0.21
CA ILE A 84 8.99 -8.24 0.69
C ILE A 84 8.30 -7.54 -0.49
N ILE A 85 6.98 -7.65 -0.54
CA ILE A 85 6.14 -6.78 -1.37
C ILE A 85 5.22 -5.97 -0.45
N PHE A 86 5.25 -4.65 -0.59
CA PHE A 86 4.18 -3.79 -0.10
C PHE A 86 3.37 -3.28 -1.30
N ALA A 87 2.23 -3.94 -1.57
CA ALA A 87 1.31 -3.57 -2.63
C ALA A 87 0.41 -2.42 -2.15
N ASN A 88 0.92 -1.19 -2.32
CA ASN A 88 0.33 0.02 -1.77
C ASN A 88 -0.30 0.94 -2.82
N ALA A 89 0.14 0.89 -4.08
CA ALA A 89 -0.41 1.74 -5.14
C ALA A 89 -1.94 1.61 -5.24
N GLY A 90 -2.61 2.74 -5.24
CA GLY A 90 -4.06 2.82 -5.34
C GLY A 90 -4.55 4.25 -5.49
N ILE A 91 -5.81 4.39 -5.84
CA ILE A 91 -6.52 5.67 -5.90
C ILE A 91 -7.78 5.62 -5.05
N ALA A 92 -8.18 6.78 -4.54
CA ALA A 92 -9.48 7.00 -3.92
C ALA A 92 -10.24 7.99 -4.81
N GLN A 93 -11.42 7.59 -5.27
CA GLN A 93 -12.38 8.45 -5.94
C GLN A 93 -13.76 8.06 -5.40
N PHE A 94 -14.52 9.05 -4.99
CA PHE A 94 -15.81 8.86 -4.34
C PHE A 94 -16.91 9.40 -5.25
N ALA A 95 -18.07 8.75 -5.21
CA ALA A 95 -19.24 9.19 -5.92
C ALA A 95 -20.51 8.64 -5.25
N PRO A 96 -21.60 9.44 -5.15
CA PRO A 96 -22.91 8.94 -4.80
C PRO A 96 -23.32 7.78 -5.69
N LEU A 97 -24.06 6.81 -5.14
CA LEU A 97 -24.40 5.56 -5.84
C LEU A 97 -25.03 5.83 -7.21
N GLU A 98 -25.94 6.79 -7.30
CA GLU A 98 -26.65 7.16 -8.53
C GLU A 98 -25.78 7.88 -9.59
N LYS A 99 -24.57 8.30 -9.22
CA LYS A 99 -23.62 9.00 -10.11
C LYS A 99 -22.41 8.14 -10.52
N ILE A 100 -22.40 6.88 -10.10
CA ILE A 100 -21.31 5.96 -10.49
C ILE A 100 -21.45 5.63 -11.98
N SER A 101 -20.42 5.96 -12.77
CA SER A 101 -20.32 5.57 -14.17
C SER A 101 -19.49 4.29 -14.33
N GLU A 102 -19.65 3.60 -15.46
CA GLU A 102 -18.81 2.46 -15.85
C GLU A 102 -17.32 2.83 -15.85
N GLU A 103 -16.96 4.00 -16.40
CA GLU A 103 -15.59 4.50 -16.40
C GLU A 103 -15.02 4.69 -14.98
N HIS A 104 -15.84 5.23 -14.07
CA HIS A 104 -15.46 5.37 -12.65
C HIS A 104 -15.16 4.00 -12.02
N PHE A 105 -16.06 3.04 -12.22
CA PHE A 105 -15.91 1.67 -11.73
C PHE A 105 -14.65 1.01 -12.29
N ASP A 106 -14.50 0.98 -13.61
CA ASP A 106 -13.40 0.33 -14.30
C ASP A 106 -12.04 0.92 -13.91
N LYS A 107 -11.95 2.23 -13.82
CA LYS A 107 -10.72 2.92 -13.44
C LYS A 107 -10.26 2.50 -12.05
N ILE A 108 -11.15 2.48 -11.06
CA ILE A 108 -10.78 2.15 -9.66
C ILE A 108 -10.43 0.67 -9.55
N PHE A 109 -11.24 -0.23 -10.12
CA PHE A 109 -10.95 -1.67 -10.12
C PHE A 109 -9.66 -2.00 -10.86
N ARG A 110 -9.42 -1.39 -12.01
CA ARG A 110 -8.20 -1.61 -12.80
C ARG A 110 -6.94 -1.27 -12.01
N ILE A 111 -6.94 -0.19 -11.24
CA ILE A 111 -5.77 0.22 -10.46
C ILE A 111 -5.69 -0.56 -9.15
N ASN A 112 -6.77 -0.54 -8.34
CA ASN A 112 -6.72 -1.02 -6.96
C ASN A 112 -6.78 -2.55 -6.84
N VAL A 113 -7.38 -3.23 -7.80
CA VAL A 113 -7.58 -4.69 -7.77
C VAL A 113 -6.70 -5.37 -8.82
N LYS A 114 -6.95 -5.09 -10.13
CA LYS A 114 -6.21 -5.73 -11.22
C LYS A 114 -4.71 -5.43 -11.12
N GLY A 115 -4.33 -4.16 -10.95
CA GLY A 115 -2.94 -3.75 -10.86
C GLY A 115 -2.22 -4.39 -9.67
N LEU A 116 -2.86 -4.43 -8.50
CA LEU A 116 -2.31 -5.07 -7.32
C LEU A 116 -2.10 -6.58 -7.55
N LEU A 117 -3.13 -7.28 -8.05
CA LEU A 117 -3.07 -8.73 -8.29
C LEU A 117 -1.92 -9.08 -9.24
N PHE A 118 -1.87 -8.46 -10.42
CA PHE A 118 -0.86 -8.80 -11.42
C PHE A 118 0.55 -8.36 -11.01
N THR A 119 0.70 -7.31 -10.20
CA THR A 119 2.00 -6.95 -9.62
C THR A 119 2.51 -8.07 -8.71
N VAL A 120 1.68 -8.54 -7.78
CA VAL A 120 2.07 -9.65 -6.89
C VAL A 120 2.32 -10.92 -7.69
N GLN A 121 1.40 -11.30 -8.58
CA GLN A 121 1.53 -12.50 -9.42
C GLN A 121 2.85 -12.53 -10.20
N LYS A 122 3.20 -11.43 -10.87
CA LYS A 122 4.42 -11.35 -11.67
C LYS A 122 5.68 -11.48 -10.82
N LEU A 123 5.69 -10.79 -9.67
CA LEU A 123 6.83 -10.77 -8.77
C LEU A 123 7.02 -12.10 -8.01
N LEU A 124 5.99 -12.96 -7.93
CA LEU A 124 6.12 -14.28 -7.31
C LEU A 124 7.20 -15.15 -7.97
N ALA A 125 7.52 -14.92 -9.25
CA ALA A 125 8.57 -15.68 -9.97
C ALA A 125 9.99 -15.49 -9.39
N ILE A 126 10.22 -14.35 -8.69
CA ILE A 126 11.50 -14.02 -8.05
C ILE A 126 11.35 -13.82 -6.54
N PHE A 127 10.21 -14.21 -5.97
CA PHE A 127 9.93 -14.05 -4.54
C PHE A 127 10.58 -15.18 -3.72
N GLN A 128 11.25 -14.83 -2.63
CA GLN A 128 11.91 -15.80 -1.74
C GLN A 128 10.89 -16.61 -0.91
N GLU A 129 11.23 -17.86 -0.62
CA GLU A 129 10.52 -18.66 0.38
C GLU A 129 10.62 -17.98 1.75
N GLY A 130 9.52 -17.99 2.51
CA GLY A 130 9.47 -17.36 3.84
C GLY A 130 9.29 -15.85 3.84
N GLY A 131 9.17 -15.20 2.66
CA GLY A 131 9.00 -13.76 2.56
C GLY A 131 7.61 -13.25 3.01
N SER A 132 7.40 -11.93 2.91
CA SER A 132 6.17 -11.26 3.38
C SER A 132 5.53 -10.38 2.32
N ILE A 133 4.24 -10.57 2.08
CA ILE A 133 3.41 -9.74 1.21
C ILE A 133 2.44 -8.94 2.09
N ILE A 134 2.49 -7.62 1.99
CA ILE A 134 1.60 -6.71 2.70
C ILE A 134 0.73 -5.99 1.67
N LEU A 135 -0.59 -6.02 1.88
CA LEU A 135 -1.58 -5.43 0.98
C LEU A 135 -2.21 -4.20 1.65
N ASN A 136 -2.22 -3.07 0.95
CA ASN A 136 -2.84 -1.85 1.46
C ASN A 136 -4.34 -1.81 1.16
N ALA A 137 -5.15 -2.28 2.13
CA ALA A 137 -6.61 -2.19 2.11
C ALA A 137 -7.09 -0.79 2.58
N SER A 138 -8.10 -0.73 3.44
CA SER A 138 -8.67 0.48 4.06
C SER A 138 -9.71 0.05 5.09
N ILE A 139 -10.05 0.92 6.04
CA ILE A 139 -11.23 0.74 6.90
C ILE A 139 -12.51 0.50 6.07
N GLY A 140 -12.59 1.08 4.86
CA GLY A 140 -13.69 0.85 3.91
C GLY A 140 -13.82 -0.58 3.41
N SER A 141 -12.85 -1.48 3.70
CA SER A 141 -12.98 -2.93 3.43
C SER A 141 -14.05 -3.61 4.27
N SER A 142 -14.38 -3.05 5.44
CA SER A 142 -15.25 -3.64 6.46
C SER A 142 -16.26 -2.67 7.07
N LYS A 143 -16.04 -1.35 6.96
CA LYS A 143 -16.94 -0.30 7.46
C LYS A 143 -17.63 0.40 6.28
N GLY A 144 -18.95 0.60 6.36
CA GLY A 144 -19.69 1.42 5.41
C GLY A 144 -19.30 2.89 5.55
N VAL A 145 -18.93 3.51 4.43
CA VAL A 145 -18.59 4.94 4.35
C VAL A 145 -19.37 5.52 3.16
N GLU A 146 -19.98 6.68 3.36
CA GLU A 146 -20.79 7.36 2.35
C GLU A 146 -19.96 7.63 1.08
N ASP A 147 -20.57 7.53 -0.08
CA ASP A 147 -20.00 7.80 -1.41
C ASP A 147 -18.80 6.92 -1.81
N THR A 148 -18.48 5.87 -1.05
CA THR A 148 -17.28 5.04 -1.29
C THR A 148 -17.56 3.68 -1.92
N SER A 149 -18.75 3.40 -2.42
CA SER A 149 -19.19 2.06 -2.85
C SER A 149 -18.16 1.31 -3.68
N VAL A 150 -17.67 1.89 -4.78
CA VAL A 150 -16.68 1.26 -5.67
C VAL A 150 -15.32 1.14 -4.99
N TYR A 151 -14.85 2.22 -4.34
CA TYR A 151 -13.58 2.22 -3.61
C TYR A 151 -13.56 1.14 -2.52
N SER A 152 -14.60 1.11 -1.68
CA SER A 152 -14.72 0.13 -0.59
C SER A 152 -14.79 -1.31 -1.11
N ALA A 153 -15.51 -1.56 -2.21
CA ALA A 153 -15.53 -2.86 -2.87
C ALA A 153 -14.13 -3.31 -3.32
N THR A 154 -13.31 -2.38 -3.88
CA THR A 154 -11.93 -2.72 -4.23
C THR A 154 -11.08 -3.07 -3.00
N LYS A 155 -11.29 -2.37 -1.87
CA LYS A 155 -10.55 -2.63 -0.63
C LYS A 155 -10.99 -3.92 0.05
N ALA A 156 -12.26 -4.29 -0.05
CA ALA A 156 -12.78 -5.60 0.35
C ALA A 156 -12.18 -6.74 -0.49
N ALA A 157 -12.02 -6.53 -1.82
CA ALA A 157 -11.33 -7.48 -2.68
C ALA A 157 -9.85 -7.67 -2.26
N VAL A 158 -9.13 -6.58 -1.98
CA VAL A 158 -7.74 -6.63 -1.47
C VAL A 158 -7.66 -7.40 -0.14
N ARG A 159 -8.60 -7.15 0.77
CA ARG A 159 -8.73 -7.89 2.03
C ARG A 159 -8.94 -9.40 1.80
N SER A 160 -9.78 -9.74 0.81
CA SER A 160 -10.03 -11.14 0.44
C SER A 160 -8.77 -11.82 -0.08
N PHE A 161 -7.93 -11.13 -0.87
CA PHE A 161 -6.65 -11.66 -1.34
C PHE A 161 -5.70 -12.04 -0.19
N ALA A 162 -5.65 -11.27 0.89
CA ALA A 162 -4.81 -11.61 2.03
C ALA A 162 -5.15 -12.98 2.60
N ARG A 163 -6.44 -13.34 2.67
CA ARG A 163 -6.90 -14.65 3.16
C ARG A 163 -6.60 -15.78 2.18
N THR A 164 -6.97 -15.59 0.91
CA THR A 164 -6.84 -16.66 -0.10
C THR A 164 -5.38 -16.93 -0.43
N TRP A 165 -4.55 -15.89 -0.63
CA TRP A 165 -3.13 -16.07 -0.94
C TRP A 165 -2.30 -16.64 0.20
N THR A 166 -2.74 -16.46 1.46
CA THR A 166 -2.13 -17.17 2.59
C THR A 166 -2.25 -18.69 2.43
N VAL A 167 -3.39 -19.17 1.91
CA VAL A 167 -3.60 -20.60 1.63
C VAL A 167 -2.83 -21.04 0.39
N ASP A 168 -2.89 -20.24 -0.69
CA ASP A 168 -2.25 -20.57 -1.96
C ASP A 168 -0.72 -20.65 -1.84
N LEU A 169 -0.12 -19.77 -1.04
CA LEU A 169 1.33 -19.62 -0.91
C LEU A 169 1.94 -20.34 0.31
N ARG A 170 1.13 -21.11 1.06
CA ARG A 170 1.57 -21.84 2.26
C ARG A 170 2.76 -22.78 2.01
N HIS A 171 2.78 -23.41 0.85
CA HIS A 171 3.88 -24.34 0.46
C HIS A 171 5.22 -23.63 0.29
N ARG A 172 5.22 -22.30 0.07
CA ARG A 172 6.39 -21.42 0.00
C ARG A 172 6.66 -20.67 1.31
N LYS A 173 5.87 -20.94 2.37
CA LYS A 173 5.96 -20.26 3.68
C LYS A 173 5.84 -18.74 3.60
N ILE A 174 5.22 -18.22 2.54
CA ILE A 174 5.02 -16.78 2.35
C ILE A 174 3.83 -16.33 3.21
N ARG A 175 4.06 -15.30 4.03
CA ARG A 175 3.01 -14.65 4.81
C ARG A 175 2.32 -13.58 3.97
N VAL A 176 1.01 -13.51 4.02
CA VAL A 176 0.23 -12.50 3.31
C VAL A 176 -0.73 -11.84 4.28
N ASN A 177 -0.59 -10.54 4.50
CA ASN A 177 -1.41 -9.76 5.42
C ASN A 177 -1.94 -8.49 4.76
N ALA A 178 -3.07 -8.00 5.22
CA ALA A 178 -3.59 -6.69 4.85
C ALA A 178 -3.43 -5.70 6.01
N ILE A 179 -3.14 -4.45 5.67
CA ILE A 179 -3.34 -3.32 6.58
C ILE A 179 -4.56 -2.54 6.14
N SER A 180 -5.31 -2.00 7.08
CA SER A 180 -6.48 -1.15 6.82
C SER A 180 -6.31 0.20 7.52
N PRO A 181 -5.66 1.15 6.83
CA PRO A 181 -5.53 2.50 7.36
C PRO A 181 -6.89 3.20 7.48
N GLY A 182 -7.04 3.97 8.55
CA GLY A 182 -8.07 4.99 8.69
C GLY A 182 -7.66 6.31 8.01
N PRO A 183 -8.12 7.43 8.54
CA PRO A 183 -7.72 8.75 8.08
C PRO A 183 -6.24 9.01 8.38
N ILE A 184 -5.39 8.99 7.35
CA ILE A 184 -3.94 9.25 7.45
C ILE A 184 -3.63 10.54 6.70
N ASP A 185 -2.89 11.45 7.31
CA ASP A 185 -2.51 12.73 6.70
C ASP A 185 -1.54 12.52 5.54
N THR A 186 -2.09 12.45 4.34
CA THR A 186 -1.38 12.14 3.09
C THR A 186 -1.88 13.03 1.97
N PRO A 187 -1.12 13.21 0.88
CA PRO A 187 -1.56 13.97 -0.29
C PRO A 187 -2.84 13.46 -0.96
N ILE A 188 -3.29 12.23 -0.67
CA ILE A 188 -4.57 11.71 -1.19
C ILE A 188 -5.74 12.60 -0.75
N PHE A 189 -5.77 13.03 0.52
CA PHE A 189 -6.85 13.88 1.03
C PHE A 189 -6.85 15.28 0.41
N SER A 190 -5.67 15.87 0.21
CA SER A 190 -5.56 17.16 -0.46
C SER A 190 -6.04 17.13 -1.92
N ASN A 191 -5.88 15.98 -2.59
CA ASN A 191 -6.33 15.78 -3.96
C ASN A 191 -7.85 15.49 -4.10
N LEU A 192 -8.55 15.21 -3.00
CA LEU A 192 -10.00 14.98 -2.99
C LEU A 192 -10.79 16.29 -2.91
N MET A 193 -10.16 17.40 -2.51
CA MET A 193 -10.81 18.70 -2.27
C MET A 193 -10.42 19.70 -3.35
N GLN A 194 -11.33 20.67 -3.61
CA GLN A 194 -11.13 21.69 -4.65
C GLN A 194 -10.29 22.87 -4.16
N ASN A 195 -10.25 23.09 -2.84
CA ASN A 195 -9.48 24.18 -2.22
C ASN A 195 -9.05 23.83 -0.78
N GLU A 196 -8.16 24.66 -0.22
CA GLU A 196 -7.58 24.45 1.13
C GLU A 196 -8.64 24.53 2.24
N GLU A 197 -9.61 25.44 2.15
CA GLU A 197 -10.65 25.60 3.16
C GLU A 197 -11.54 24.35 3.28
N GLN A 198 -11.95 23.78 2.14
CA GLN A 198 -12.67 22.51 2.11
C GLN A 198 -11.83 21.36 2.66
N SER A 199 -10.53 21.35 2.38
CA SER A 199 -9.61 20.35 2.91
C SER A 199 -9.52 20.43 4.44
N GLU A 200 -9.37 21.62 5.01
CA GLU A 200 -9.30 21.82 6.45
C GLU A 200 -10.62 21.48 7.16
N GLN A 201 -11.77 21.88 6.59
CA GLN A 201 -13.07 21.52 7.15
C GLN A 201 -13.32 20.02 7.10
N PHE A 202 -12.95 19.36 6.01
CA PHE A 202 -13.05 17.91 5.86
C PHE A 202 -12.17 17.18 6.87
N LYS A 203 -10.92 17.63 7.06
CA LYS A 203 -10.01 17.09 8.08
C LYS A 203 -10.60 17.22 9.48
N LYS A 204 -11.16 18.40 9.85
CA LYS A 204 -11.81 18.62 11.14
C LYS A 204 -12.99 17.67 11.35
N ASN A 205 -13.84 17.50 10.34
CA ASN A 205 -14.98 16.59 10.43
C ASN A 205 -14.54 15.13 10.65
N ILE A 206 -13.52 14.69 9.91
CA ILE A 206 -12.95 13.34 10.08
C ILE A 206 -12.36 13.15 11.50
N VAL A 207 -11.59 14.12 11.98
CA VAL A 207 -10.96 14.05 13.31
C VAL A 207 -12.00 13.84 14.41
N ASN A 208 -13.16 14.48 14.30
CA ASN A 208 -14.25 14.33 15.26
C ASN A 208 -14.84 12.90 15.29
N THR A 209 -14.63 12.09 14.26
CA THR A 209 -15.11 10.70 14.20
C THR A 209 -14.07 9.69 14.67
N VAL A 210 -12.80 10.09 14.78
CA VAL A 210 -11.71 9.21 15.21
C VAL A 210 -11.62 9.18 16.73
N PRO A 211 -11.72 8.02 17.40
CA PRO A 211 -11.61 7.93 18.86
C PRO A 211 -10.34 8.56 19.45
N MET A 212 -9.21 8.46 18.75
CA MET A 212 -7.95 9.10 19.19
C MET A 212 -7.91 10.62 18.95
N GLY A 213 -8.97 11.25 18.40
CA GLY A 213 -9.11 12.69 18.23
C GLY A 213 -8.12 13.33 17.25
N ARG A 214 -7.52 12.55 16.34
CA ARG A 214 -6.57 13.05 15.33
C ARG A 214 -6.47 12.11 14.13
N MET A 215 -5.96 12.62 13.03
CA MET A 215 -5.50 11.78 11.93
C MET A 215 -4.22 11.02 12.31
N GLY A 216 -4.02 9.85 11.72
CA GLY A 216 -2.74 9.15 11.78
C GLY A 216 -1.71 9.78 10.85
N THR A 217 -0.43 9.48 11.09
CA THR A 217 0.67 9.87 10.21
C THR A 217 1.09 8.72 9.30
N PRO A 218 1.69 8.99 8.13
CA PRO A 218 2.27 7.95 7.28
C PRO A 218 3.29 7.07 8.01
N ASP A 219 4.07 7.64 8.94
CA ASP A 219 5.07 6.88 9.73
C ASP A 219 4.42 5.88 10.70
N GLU A 220 3.26 6.20 11.27
CA GLU A 220 2.53 5.25 12.13
C GLU A 220 2.09 4.02 11.33
N VAL A 221 1.65 4.20 10.09
CA VAL A 221 1.34 3.08 9.19
C VAL A 221 2.61 2.34 8.77
N ALA A 222 3.69 3.06 8.45
CA ALA A 222 4.97 2.46 8.06
C ALA A 222 5.58 1.57 9.15
N LYS A 223 5.37 1.90 10.44
CA LYS A 223 5.77 1.04 11.59
C LYS A 223 5.05 -0.31 11.56
N VAL A 224 3.76 -0.30 11.27
CA VAL A 224 2.95 -1.52 11.18
C VAL A 224 3.36 -2.35 9.95
N VAL A 225 3.60 -1.71 8.81
CA VAL A 225 4.09 -2.40 7.60
C VAL A 225 5.46 -3.03 7.86
N SER A 226 6.38 -2.33 8.53
CA SER A 226 7.68 -2.86 8.91
C SER A 226 7.56 -4.06 9.86
N PHE A 227 6.69 -4.00 10.86
CA PHE A 227 6.39 -5.14 11.74
C PHE A 227 5.91 -6.34 10.94
N LEU A 228 4.94 -6.17 10.03
CA LEU A 228 4.44 -7.26 9.19
C LEU A 228 5.47 -7.78 8.18
N ALA A 229 6.43 -6.96 7.78
CA ALA A 229 7.52 -7.33 6.88
C ALA A 229 8.62 -8.14 7.58
N SER A 230 8.79 -7.97 8.89
CA SER A 230 9.86 -8.56 9.69
C SER A 230 9.50 -9.91 10.31
N ASP A 231 10.49 -10.56 10.92
CA ASP A 231 10.33 -11.82 11.65
C ASP A 231 9.56 -11.63 12.98
N ASP A 232 9.39 -10.38 13.46
CA ASP A 232 8.54 -10.07 14.62
C ASP A 232 7.08 -10.53 14.41
N SER A 233 6.65 -10.71 13.16
CA SER A 233 5.33 -11.21 12.76
C SER A 233 5.35 -12.62 12.16
N SER A 234 6.36 -13.43 12.49
CA SER A 234 6.59 -14.76 11.88
C SER A 234 5.41 -15.75 12.01
N TYR A 235 4.53 -15.56 12.99
CA TYR A 235 3.33 -16.40 13.18
C TYR A 235 2.03 -15.66 12.84
N ILE A 236 2.11 -14.58 12.02
CA ILE A 236 0.97 -13.75 11.61
C ILE A 236 0.81 -13.81 10.10
N THR A 237 -0.32 -14.39 9.63
CA THR A 237 -0.68 -14.42 8.21
C THR A 237 -2.20 -14.45 8.03
N GLY A 238 -2.69 -13.91 6.91
CA GLY A 238 -4.12 -13.88 6.55
C GLY A 238 -4.94 -12.82 7.29
N ILE A 239 -4.33 -11.98 8.13
CA ILE A 239 -5.05 -10.98 8.92
C ILE A 239 -5.33 -9.70 8.14
N GLU A 240 -6.24 -8.92 8.69
CA GLU A 240 -6.42 -7.50 8.42
C GLU A 240 -6.11 -6.73 9.70
N LEU A 241 -5.08 -5.88 9.64
CA LEU A 241 -4.66 -5.06 10.78
C LEU A 241 -5.06 -3.60 10.57
N PHE A 242 -5.96 -3.12 11.42
CA PHE A 242 -6.43 -1.74 11.37
C PHE A 242 -5.39 -0.78 11.96
N VAL A 243 -5.16 0.34 11.27
CA VAL A 243 -4.30 1.45 11.71
C VAL A 243 -5.10 2.73 11.56
N ASP A 244 -6.09 2.93 12.42
CA ASP A 244 -7.22 3.82 12.20
C ASP A 244 -7.63 4.68 13.40
N GLY A 245 -6.85 4.64 14.48
CA GLY A 245 -7.17 5.37 15.70
C GLY A 245 -8.46 4.89 16.40
N GLY A 246 -8.90 3.64 16.11
CA GLY A 246 -10.11 3.03 16.68
C GLY A 246 -11.38 3.23 15.84
N LEU A 247 -11.31 3.93 14.72
CA LEU A 247 -12.49 4.35 13.94
C LEU A 247 -13.36 3.18 13.43
N ALA A 248 -12.77 2.06 13.08
CA ALA A 248 -13.51 0.90 12.58
C ALA A 248 -13.84 -0.13 13.68
N GLN A 249 -13.49 0.14 14.93
CA GLN A 249 -13.70 -0.79 16.06
C GLN A 249 -14.98 -0.48 16.86
N ILE A 250 -15.58 0.67 16.63
CA ILE A 250 -16.80 1.14 17.33
C ILE A 250 -17.89 1.57 16.34
#